data_7844d1319615f110d6e2fb375edaaf47
#
_entry.id   7844d1319615f110d6e2fb375edaaf47
#
_cell.length_a   1.000
_cell.length_b   1.000
_cell.length_c   1.000
_cell.angle_alpha   90.00
_cell.angle_beta   90.00
_cell.angle_gamma   90.00
#
_symmetry.space_group_name_H-M   'P 1'
#
loop_
_entity.id
_entity.type
_entity.pdbx_description
1 polymer ?
#
loop_
_entity_poly.entity_id
_entity_poly.type
_entity_poly.pdbx_seq_one_letter_code
_entity_poly.pdbx_strand_id
1 'polypeptide(L)'
;VDVMEGDEIDNTEEYAITAAASIARSYSEMGWAVGLMSYGDRQYVLSPQEGPHSLDRIFAVLTQAHAEGHISIRDLIMRWQSSIPSASVSSVVITSSMDPGWCVALGSSMIQGVAATAVLIDPVSFGATGDSEFLLSQLQQRGVATYLLRKNEDMAESLRNPQRFSTARHE
;
A
#
# COMPACT_ATOMS: atom_id res chain seq x y z
N VAL A 1 12.66 7.25 -2.70
CA VAL A 1 14.04 6.95 -3.14
C VAL A 1 14.14 5.48 -3.42
N ASP A 2 14.39 5.19 -4.65
CA ASP A 2 14.47 3.90 -5.26
C ASP A 2 15.60 3.07 -4.67
N VAL A 3 15.29 1.90 -4.17
CA VAL A 3 16.28 0.84 -4.06
C VAL A 3 15.91 -0.20 -5.11
N MET A 4 16.41 0.04 -6.31
CA MET A 4 16.50 -0.96 -7.35
C MET A 4 17.77 -1.79 -7.08
N GLU A 5 17.72 -2.71 -6.13
CA GLU A 5 18.75 -3.74 -5.98
C GLU A 5 18.07 -5.09 -5.93
N GLY A 6 18.24 -5.84 -6.99
CA GLY A 6 17.77 -7.21 -7.19
C GLY A 6 17.64 -7.49 -8.68
N ASP A 7 17.72 -8.73 -9.07
CA ASP A 7 17.38 -9.17 -10.43
C ASP A 7 16.02 -8.63 -10.85
N GLU A 8 15.83 -8.27 -12.11
CA GLU A 8 14.66 -7.56 -12.66
C GLU A 8 13.28 -8.15 -12.30
N ILE A 9 13.22 -9.30 -11.67
CA ILE A 9 11.99 -10.05 -11.34
C ILE A 9 11.67 -10.01 -9.84
N ASP A 10 12.53 -9.48 -8.98
CA ASP A 10 12.43 -9.66 -7.53
C ASP A 10 12.77 -8.37 -6.77
N ASN A 11 12.11 -7.27 -7.15
CA ASN A 11 12.26 -5.98 -6.52
C ASN A 11 10.97 -5.55 -5.78
N THR A 12 11.06 -4.50 -4.98
CA THR A 12 9.93 -3.98 -4.20
C THR A 12 8.77 -3.50 -5.07
N GLU A 13 9.04 -3.04 -6.29
CA GLU A 13 8.03 -2.60 -7.26
C GLU A 13 7.17 -3.76 -7.73
N GLU A 14 7.78 -4.89 -8.13
CA GLU A 14 7.06 -6.09 -8.54
C GLU A 14 6.18 -6.64 -7.40
N TYR A 15 6.68 -6.61 -6.18
CA TYR A 15 5.89 -6.98 -5.01
C TYR A 15 4.70 -6.04 -4.80
N ALA A 16 4.89 -4.73 -4.99
CA ALA A 16 3.81 -3.75 -4.87
C ALA A 16 2.74 -3.96 -5.94
N ILE A 17 3.14 -4.19 -7.19
CA ILE A 17 2.24 -4.45 -8.31
C ILE A 17 1.46 -5.74 -8.08
N THR A 18 2.13 -6.80 -7.66
CA THR A 18 1.50 -8.11 -7.38
C THR A 18 0.53 -8.03 -6.22
N ALA A 19 0.90 -7.34 -5.14
CA ALA A 19 0.03 -7.10 -4.00
C ALA A 19 -1.21 -6.29 -4.40
N ALA A 20 -1.03 -5.20 -5.15
CA ALA A 20 -2.12 -4.37 -5.63
C ALA A 20 -3.09 -5.15 -6.53
N ALA A 21 -2.58 -5.95 -7.46
CA ALA A 21 -3.39 -6.80 -8.34
C ALA A 21 -4.18 -7.85 -7.55
N SER A 22 -3.55 -8.49 -6.58
CA SER A 22 -4.18 -9.53 -5.74
C SER A 22 -5.29 -8.94 -4.86
N ILE A 23 -5.05 -7.79 -4.25
CA ILE A 23 -6.02 -7.09 -3.40
C ILE A 23 -7.19 -6.58 -4.25
N ALA A 24 -6.92 -5.95 -5.40
CA ALA A 24 -7.95 -5.45 -6.29
C ALA A 24 -8.87 -6.58 -6.79
N ARG A 25 -8.28 -7.72 -7.17
CA ARG A 25 -9.04 -8.91 -7.57
C ARG A 25 -9.92 -9.41 -6.45
N SER A 26 -9.38 -9.58 -5.26
CA SER A 26 -10.11 -10.09 -4.10
C SER A 26 -11.34 -9.24 -3.75
N TYR A 27 -11.17 -7.92 -3.71
CA TYR A 27 -12.31 -7.02 -3.45
C TYR A 27 -13.32 -6.98 -4.59
N SER A 28 -12.87 -7.03 -5.85
CA SER A 28 -13.75 -7.09 -7.01
C SER A 28 -14.59 -8.38 -7.01
N GLU A 29 -13.99 -9.53 -6.67
CA GLU A 29 -14.69 -10.81 -6.54
C GLU A 29 -15.72 -10.83 -5.40
N MET A 30 -15.50 -10.03 -4.35
CA MET A 30 -16.47 -9.79 -3.28
C MET A 30 -17.59 -8.81 -3.67
N GLY A 31 -17.58 -8.27 -4.88
CA GLY A 31 -18.59 -7.32 -5.38
C GLY A 31 -18.35 -5.88 -4.94
N TRP A 32 -17.13 -5.52 -4.49
CA TRP A 32 -16.81 -4.16 -4.11
C TRP A 32 -16.37 -3.34 -5.33
N ALA A 33 -16.73 -2.07 -5.33
CA ALA A 33 -16.17 -1.11 -6.27
C ALA A 33 -14.70 -0.83 -5.91
N VAL A 34 -13.81 -1.06 -6.86
CA VAL A 34 -12.37 -0.87 -6.68
C VAL A 34 -11.86 0.23 -7.60
N GLY A 35 -11.06 1.14 -7.05
CA GLY A 35 -10.34 2.16 -7.78
C GLY A 35 -8.83 2.05 -7.54
N LEU A 36 -8.07 2.82 -8.28
CA LEU A 36 -6.61 2.87 -8.16
C LEU A 36 -6.12 4.31 -8.29
N MET A 37 -5.19 4.68 -7.41
CA MET A 37 -4.37 5.87 -7.59
C MET A 37 -2.90 5.46 -7.53
N SER A 38 -2.16 5.79 -8.55
CA SER A 38 -0.73 5.53 -8.64
C SER A 38 -0.02 6.73 -9.25
N TYR A 39 1.22 6.93 -8.88
CA TYR A 39 2.08 7.96 -9.43
C TYR A 39 3.47 7.37 -9.70
N GLY A 40 3.79 7.27 -10.98
CA GLY A 40 5.08 6.89 -11.47
C GLY A 40 5.60 7.97 -12.44
N ASP A 41 5.90 7.59 -13.66
CA ASP A 41 6.19 8.50 -14.77
C ASP A 41 5.03 9.49 -15.03
N ARG A 42 3.82 9.06 -14.73
CA ARG A 42 2.58 9.85 -14.78
C ARG A 42 1.63 9.47 -13.65
N GLN A 43 0.62 10.29 -13.47
CA GLN A 43 -0.46 10.02 -12.53
C GLN A 43 -1.55 9.16 -13.19
N TYR A 44 -1.90 8.07 -12.54
CA TYR A 44 -3.05 7.25 -12.87
C TYR A 44 -4.11 7.39 -11.78
N VAL A 45 -5.33 7.71 -12.18
CA VAL A 45 -6.50 7.79 -11.29
C VAL A 45 -7.65 7.04 -11.94
N LEU A 46 -8.03 5.93 -11.34
CA LEU A 46 -9.20 5.15 -11.70
C LEU A 46 -10.21 5.25 -10.56
N SER A 47 -11.34 5.88 -10.81
CA SER A 47 -12.43 5.95 -9.83
C SER A 47 -12.95 4.56 -9.50
N PRO A 48 -13.41 4.31 -8.26
CA PRO A 48 -13.97 3.03 -7.86
C PRO A 48 -15.16 2.64 -8.74
N GLN A 49 -15.09 1.45 -9.30
CA GLN A 49 -16.16 0.84 -10.11
C GLN A 49 -16.22 -0.65 -9.84
N GLU A 50 -17.42 -1.21 -9.97
CA GLU A 50 -17.66 -2.65 -9.84
C GLU A 50 -17.40 -3.39 -11.16
N GLY A 51 -17.16 -4.69 -11.06
CA GLY A 51 -17.16 -5.62 -12.16
C GLY A 51 -15.81 -5.84 -12.86
N PRO A 52 -15.77 -6.85 -13.74
CA PRO A 52 -14.52 -7.34 -14.35
C PRO A 52 -13.85 -6.29 -15.25
N HIS A 53 -14.62 -5.46 -15.94
CA HIS A 53 -14.05 -4.42 -16.81
C HIS A 53 -13.25 -3.37 -16.04
N SER A 54 -13.68 -3.03 -14.82
CA SER A 54 -12.91 -2.14 -13.94
C SER A 54 -11.61 -2.80 -13.51
N LEU A 55 -11.64 -4.08 -13.17
CA LEU A 55 -10.46 -4.84 -12.78
C LEU A 55 -9.44 -4.94 -13.93
N ASP A 56 -9.89 -5.18 -15.17
CA ASP A 56 -9.02 -5.20 -16.35
C ASP A 56 -8.30 -3.86 -16.56
N ARG A 57 -8.99 -2.74 -16.31
CA ARG A 57 -8.38 -1.40 -16.37
C ARG A 57 -7.31 -1.20 -15.30
N ILE A 58 -7.57 -1.68 -14.07
CA ILE A 58 -6.59 -1.65 -12.99
C ILE A 58 -5.35 -2.45 -13.38
N PHE A 59 -5.51 -3.66 -13.89
CA PHE A 59 -4.39 -4.48 -14.33
C PHE A 59 -3.60 -3.84 -15.47
N ALA A 60 -4.28 -3.23 -16.45
CA ALA A 60 -3.62 -2.51 -17.53
C ALA A 60 -2.75 -1.34 -17.02
N VAL A 61 -3.20 -0.62 -16.00
CA VAL A 61 -2.41 0.44 -15.34
C VAL A 61 -1.23 -0.16 -14.59
N LEU A 62 -1.44 -1.22 -13.81
CA LEU A 62 -0.37 -1.85 -13.02
C LEU A 62 0.76 -2.42 -13.88
N THR A 63 0.43 -2.94 -15.09
CA THR A 63 1.46 -3.43 -16.03
C THR A 63 2.28 -2.30 -16.67
N GLN A 64 1.83 -1.06 -16.61
CA GLN A 64 2.51 0.12 -17.14
C GLN A 64 3.13 0.99 -16.04
N ALA A 65 2.86 0.67 -14.78
CA ALA A 65 3.38 1.42 -13.65
C ALA A 65 4.89 1.19 -13.50
N HIS A 66 5.64 2.27 -13.40
CA HIS A 66 7.06 2.27 -13.09
C HIS A 66 7.33 3.23 -11.95
N ALA A 67 8.22 2.85 -11.03
CA ALA A 67 8.54 3.61 -9.82
C ALA A 67 9.43 4.85 -10.07
N GLU A 68 9.32 5.49 -11.21
CA GLU A 68 10.09 6.69 -11.57
C GLU A 68 9.42 8.00 -11.07
N GLY A 69 8.48 7.90 -10.13
CA GLY A 69 7.70 9.04 -9.66
C GLY A 69 8.47 10.00 -8.76
N HIS A 70 8.23 11.30 -8.94
CA HIS A 70 8.80 12.38 -8.12
C HIS A 70 7.87 12.80 -6.96
N ILE A 71 6.72 12.17 -6.79
CA ILE A 71 5.76 12.47 -5.72
C ILE A 71 5.91 11.45 -4.61
N SER A 72 6.04 11.94 -3.38
CA SER A 72 6.05 11.08 -2.21
C SER A 72 4.70 10.38 -2.00
N ILE A 73 4.71 9.19 -1.43
CA ILE A 73 3.47 8.50 -1.05
C ILE A 73 2.63 9.34 -0.06
N ARG A 74 3.27 10.12 0.79
CA ARG A 74 2.59 11.10 1.65
C ARG A 74 1.77 12.09 0.85
N ASP A 75 2.35 12.71 -0.18
CA ASP A 75 1.67 13.71 -1.00
C ASP A 75 0.55 13.07 -1.84
N LEU A 76 0.76 11.82 -2.26
CA LEU A 76 -0.28 11.05 -2.94
C LEU A 76 -1.50 10.81 -2.03
N ILE A 77 -1.27 10.42 -0.79
CA ILE A 77 -2.34 10.24 0.22
C ILE A 77 -3.08 11.56 0.45
N MET A 78 -2.35 12.66 0.61
CA MET A 78 -2.97 13.98 0.83
C MET A 78 -3.81 14.43 -0.37
N ARG A 79 -3.35 14.22 -1.60
CA ARG A 79 -4.11 14.51 -2.82
C ARG A 79 -5.37 13.66 -2.91
N TRP A 80 -5.25 12.37 -2.60
CA TRP A 80 -6.39 11.46 -2.58
C TRP A 80 -7.45 11.92 -1.57
N GLN A 81 -7.06 12.29 -0.34
CA GLN A 81 -7.96 12.80 0.69
C GLN A 81 -8.76 14.03 0.24
N SER A 82 -8.14 14.93 -0.51
CA SER A 82 -8.81 16.13 -1.03
C SER A 82 -9.75 15.87 -2.19
N SER A 83 -9.68 14.68 -2.81
CA SER A 83 -10.41 14.35 -4.04
C SER A 83 -11.65 13.49 -3.82
N ILE A 84 -11.81 12.86 -2.64
CA ILE A 84 -12.85 11.86 -2.39
C ILE A 84 -13.80 12.31 -1.28
N PRO A 85 -15.13 12.22 -1.48
CA PRO A 85 -16.10 12.39 -0.40
C PRO A 85 -15.91 11.28 0.64
N SER A 86 -15.61 11.65 1.87
CA SER A 86 -15.04 10.81 2.93
C SER A 86 -15.93 9.68 3.48
N ALA A 87 -17.21 9.61 3.14
CA ALA A 87 -18.17 8.83 3.95
C ALA A 87 -18.32 7.34 3.58
N SER A 88 -17.71 6.85 2.51
CA SER A 88 -17.99 5.48 2.03
C SER A 88 -16.80 4.77 1.39
N VAL A 89 -15.59 5.25 1.59
CA VAL A 89 -14.39 4.72 0.94
C VAL A 89 -13.40 4.22 1.98
N SER A 90 -12.90 3.00 1.77
CA SER A 90 -11.73 2.49 2.49
C SER A 90 -10.51 2.59 1.59
N SER A 91 -9.35 2.91 2.15
CA SER A 91 -8.10 2.97 1.42
C SER A 91 -7.15 1.85 1.81
N VAL A 92 -6.43 1.33 0.82
CA VAL A 92 -5.29 0.46 1.02
C VAL A 92 -4.07 1.14 0.42
N VAL A 93 -3.08 1.44 1.25
CA VAL A 93 -1.81 2.05 0.83
C VAL A 93 -0.76 0.97 0.74
N ILE A 94 -0.16 0.81 -0.43
CA ILE A 94 0.89 -0.18 -0.70
C ILE A 94 2.16 0.59 -1.01
N THR A 95 3.22 0.38 -0.22
CA THR A 95 4.46 1.14 -0.36
C THR A 95 5.66 0.42 0.24
N SER A 96 6.85 0.70 -0.29
CA SER A 96 8.15 0.36 0.31
C SER A 96 8.85 1.58 0.91
N SER A 97 8.18 2.73 0.98
CA SER A 97 8.79 3.97 1.48
C SER A 97 9.13 3.89 2.96
N MET A 98 10.36 4.26 3.30
CA MET A 98 10.86 4.34 4.67
C MET A 98 10.64 5.73 5.30
N ASP A 99 10.10 6.70 4.57
CA ASP A 99 9.74 8.01 5.11
C ASP A 99 8.52 7.91 6.04
N PRO A 100 8.62 8.24 7.34
CA PRO A 100 7.51 8.11 8.27
C PRO A 100 6.36 9.12 8.00
N GLY A 101 6.55 10.09 7.15
CA GLY A 101 5.56 11.12 6.83
C GLY A 101 4.25 10.56 6.29
N TRP A 102 4.29 9.46 5.55
CA TRP A 102 3.08 8.82 5.04
C TRP A 102 2.26 8.10 6.13
N CYS A 103 2.91 7.61 7.19
CA CYS A 103 2.21 7.03 8.34
C CYS A 103 1.34 8.09 9.04
N VAL A 104 1.85 9.31 9.16
CA VAL A 104 1.13 10.44 9.72
C VAL A 104 -0.07 10.82 8.83
N ALA A 105 0.15 10.92 7.52
CA ALA A 105 -0.91 11.24 6.57
C ALA A 105 -2.03 10.20 6.61
N LEU A 106 -1.68 8.92 6.67
CA LEU A 106 -2.65 7.82 6.73
C LEU A 106 -3.43 7.82 8.05
N GLY A 107 -2.76 8.06 9.17
CA GLY A 107 -3.40 8.23 10.48
C GLY A 107 -4.39 9.40 10.51
N SER A 108 -4.06 10.50 9.83
CA SER A 108 -4.96 11.65 9.69
C SER A 108 -6.22 11.30 8.89
N SER A 109 -6.13 10.45 7.88
CA SER A 109 -7.31 9.93 7.15
C SER A 109 -8.27 9.22 8.09
N MET A 110 -7.76 8.39 8.99
CA MET A 110 -8.59 7.65 9.94
C MET A 110 -9.30 8.57 10.93
N ILE A 111 -8.64 9.63 11.38
CA ILE A 111 -9.27 10.66 12.25
C ILE A 111 -10.43 11.35 11.51
N GLN A 112 -10.32 11.51 10.19
CA GLN A 112 -11.39 12.07 9.34
C GLN A 112 -12.49 11.06 8.99
N GLY A 113 -12.43 9.84 9.52
CA GLY A 113 -13.45 8.80 9.34
C GLY A 113 -13.25 7.90 8.11
N VAL A 114 -12.09 7.98 7.46
CA VAL A 114 -11.73 7.09 6.35
C VAL A 114 -11.00 5.87 6.90
N ALA A 115 -11.56 4.68 6.70
CA ALA A 115 -10.88 3.44 7.04
C ALA A 115 -9.62 3.28 6.18
N ALA A 116 -8.49 2.98 6.82
CA ALA A 116 -7.22 2.86 6.12
C ALA A 116 -6.47 1.59 6.55
N THR A 117 -5.86 0.95 5.57
CA THR A 117 -4.98 -0.22 5.74
C THR A 117 -3.65 0.07 5.06
N ALA A 118 -2.57 -0.36 5.66
CA ALA A 118 -1.24 -0.28 5.07
C ALA A 118 -0.74 -1.67 4.67
N VAL A 119 -0.12 -1.77 3.51
CA VAL A 119 0.70 -2.90 3.07
C VAL A 119 2.11 -2.37 2.89
N LEU A 120 2.96 -2.65 3.86
CA LEU A 120 4.38 -2.28 3.82
C LEU A 120 5.16 -3.42 3.16
N ILE A 121 5.82 -3.11 2.06
CA ILE A 121 6.81 -3.99 1.47
C ILE A 121 8.12 -3.67 2.17
N ASP A 122 8.65 -4.62 2.92
CA ASP A 122 9.83 -4.43 3.75
C ASP A 122 11.10 -4.29 2.91
N PRO A 123 11.58 -3.06 2.62
CA PRO A 123 12.74 -2.87 1.76
C PRO A 123 14.03 -3.43 2.38
N VAL A 124 14.08 -3.59 3.70
CA VAL A 124 15.23 -4.20 4.40
C VAL A 124 15.40 -5.65 3.98
N SER A 125 14.29 -6.38 3.76
CA SER A 125 14.34 -7.76 3.27
C SER A 125 14.88 -7.88 1.83
N PHE A 126 14.88 -6.77 1.08
CA PHE A 126 15.47 -6.66 -0.27
C PHE A 126 16.89 -6.07 -0.28
N GLY A 127 17.49 -5.86 0.88
CA GLY A 127 18.86 -5.38 1.01
C GLY A 127 19.00 -3.88 1.31
N ALA A 128 17.91 -3.13 1.43
CA ALA A 128 17.95 -1.73 1.83
C ALA A 128 18.36 -1.56 3.29
N THR A 129 18.88 -0.39 3.61
CA THR A 129 19.11 0.01 5.00
C THR A 129 17.91 0.74 5.55
N GLY A 130 17.56 0.51 6.82
CA GLY A 130 16.45 1.20 7.46
C GLY A 130 15.90 0.42 8.65
N ASP A 131 14.79 0.90 9.18
CA ASP A 131 14.09 0.32 10.33
C ASP A 131 12.60 0.19 10.04
N SER A 132 12.22 -0.96 9.48
CA SER A 132 10.81 -1.27 9.18
C SER A 132 9.98 -1.39 10.45
N GLU A 133 10.56 -1.82 11.57
CA GLU A 133 9.87 -1.94 12.86
C GLU A 133 9.43 -0.56 13.38
N PHE A 134 10.24 0.47 13.15
CA PHE A 134 9.86 1.84 13.48
C PHE A 134 8.59 2.26 12.73
N LEU A 135 8.50 2.01 11.42
CA LEU A 135 7.30 2.33 10.63
C LEU A 135 6.08 1.53 11.09
N LEU A 136 6.26 0.25 11.38
CA LEU A 136 5.19 -0.59 11.92
C LEU A 136 4.67 -0.03 13.23
N SER A 137 5.54 0.39 14.13
CA SER A 137 5.16 1.00 15.41
C SER A 137 4.38 2.31 15.20
N GLN A 138 4.80 3.14 14.23
CA GLN A 138 4.11 4.39 13.88
C GLN A 138 2.69 4.15 13.35
N LEU A 139 2.50 3.14 12.52
CA LEU A 139 1.19 2.75 11.99
C LEU A 139 0.27 2.20 13.09
N GLN A 140 0.81 1.32 13.93
CA GLN A 140 0.08 0.74 15.04
C GLN A 140 -0.40 1.78 16.05
N GLN A 141 0.45 2.72 16.45
CA GLN A 141 0.09 3.82 17.35
C GLN A 141 -1.07 4.66 16.83
N ARG A 142 -1.24 4.69 15.50
CA ARG A 142 -2.33 5.41 14.82
C ARG A 142 -3.55 4.52 14.54
N GLY A 143 -3.52 3.26 14.97
CA GLY A 143 -4.62 2.31 14.76
C GLY A 143 -4.77 1.83 13.31
N VAL A 144 -3.72 1.98 12.48
CA VAL A 144 -3.74 1.52 11.08
C VAL A 144 -3.48 0.02 11.05
N ALA A 145 -4.41 -0.75 10.48
CA ALA A 145 -4.17 -2.17 10.20
C ALA A 145 -3.03 -2.30 9.17
N THR A 146 -2.01 -3.11 9.49
CA THR A 146 -0.80 -3.17 8.68
C THR A 146 -0.45 -4.60 8.33
N TYR A 147 -0.16 -4.83 7.07
CA TYR A 147 0.40 -6.07 6.54
C TYR A 147 1.85 -5.82 6.12
N LEU A 148 2.72 -6.77 6.42
CA LEU A 148 4.13 -6.70 6.06
C LEU A 148 4.46 -7.79 5.05
N LEU A 149 5.00 -7.37 3.90
CA LEU A 149 5.47 -8.28 2.86
C LEU A 149 7.00 -8.26 2.82
N ARG A 150 7.60 -9.43 2.95
CA ARG A 150 9.04 -9.61 2.85
C ARG A 150 9.42 -10.43 1.63
N LYS A 151 10.63 -10.22 1.17
CA LYS A 151 11.23 -11.00 0.08
C LYS A 151 11.21 -12.49 0.45
N ASN A 152 10.81 -13.34 -0.52
CA ASN A 152 10.76 -14.80 -0.39
C ASN A 152 9.73 -15.34 0.62
N GLU A 153 8.86 -14.52 1.21
CA GLU A 153 7.71 -14.98 1.97
C GLU A 153 6.50 -15.20 1.07
N ASP A 154 5.59 -16.09 1.48
CA ASP A 154 4.31 -16.29 0.77
C ASP A 154 3.44 -15.04 0.92
N MET A 155 3.26 -14.32 -0.19
CA MET A 155 2.49 -13.08 -0.22
C MET A 155 1.02 -13.31 0.15
N ALA A 156 0.43 -14.40 -0.30
CA ALA A 156 -0.98 -14.69 -0.02
C ALA A 156 -1.20 -14.97 1.47
N GLU A 157 -0.25 -15.63 2.13
CA GLU A 157 -0.28 -15.86 3.56
C GLU A 157 -0.05 -14.54 4.33
N SER A 158 0.93 -13.75 3.93
CA SER A 158 1.24 -12.46 4.55
C SER A 158 0.06 -11.49 4.46
N LEU A 159 -0.68 -11.46 3.36
CA LEU A 159 -1.88 -10.63 3.18
C LEU A 159 -3.12 -11.11 3.96
N ARG A 160 -3.10 -12.33 4.51
CA ARG A 160 -4.18 -12.82 5.39
C ARG A 160 -3.95 -12.48 6.86
N ASN A 161 -2.70 -12.22 7.23
CA ASN A 161 -2.29 -12.06 8.62
C ASN A 161 -1.76 -10.64 8.88
N PRO A 162 -2.60 -9.70 9.36
CA PRO A 162 -2.12 -8.38 9.75
C PRO A 162 -1.13 -8.49 10.91
N GLN A 163 -0.10 -7.66 10.88
CA GLN A 163 0.90 -7.59 11.94
C GLN A 163 0.23 -7.17 13.25
N ARG A 164 0.22 -8.07 14.21
CA ARG A 164 -0.19 -7.80 15.59
C ARG A 164 1.07 -7.79 16.44
N PHE A 165 1.43 -6.64 16.98
CA PHE A 165 2.47 -6.64 18.00
C PHE A 165 1.96 -7.36 19.24
N SER A 166 2.71 -8.37 19.65
CA SER A 166 2.57 -8.92 21.01
C SER A 166 2.97 -7.80 21.97
N THR A 167 2.03 -7.29 22.74
CA THR A 167 2.36 -6.55 23.96
C THR A 167 3.05 -7.54 24.89
N ALA A 168 4.37 -7.62 24.78
CA ALA A 168 5.15 -8.26 25.84
C ALA A 168 4.89 -7.43 27.10
N ARG A 169 4.05 -7.96 27.98
CA ARG A 169 3.97 -7.47 29.36
C ARG A 169 5.33 -7.73 29.97
N HIS A 170 6.09 -6.68 30.21
CA HIS A 170 7.14 -6.73 31.21
C HIS A 170 6.43 -6.77 32.56
N GLU A 171 6.38 -7.96 33.17
CA GLU A 171 6.26 -8.12 34.60
C GLU A 171 7.61 -7.82 35.25
#